data_91d2e288c3296988be42d8668b7ba5cd
#
_entry.id   91d2e288c3296988be42d8668b7ba5cd
#
_cell.length_a   1.000
_cell.length_b   1.000
_cell.length_c   1.000
_cell.angle_alpha   90.00
_cell.angle_beta   90.00
_cell.angle_gamma   90.00
#
_symmetry.space_group_name_H-M   'P 1'
#
loop_
_entity.id
_entity.type
_entity.pdbx_description
1 polymer ?
#
loop_
_entity_poly.entity_id
_entity_poly.type
_entity_poly.pdbx_seq_one_letter_code
_entity_poly.pdbx_strand_id
1 'polypeptide(L)'
;MSDNETASASSASVGQLLLQLQGLDTASDQAQHRKSHLEERDHLNAVAKSVVEWERRCKELEAQIASAEQLVAAAEQQSEEIGAKRVRLQEQMKTVIAPREAEALQHEIETLDEQRSTLDEEALVKMDEQSSAEAELSSLKNREADLRAQASAATTALAEVEASIDAGLRELASSREQLIASLPSALVHRYEQVRAKLGVAAAMLTGSKCEGCHLDLSPAEVDEVRRAPADELPDCPQCGRLLVR
;
A
#
# COMPACT_ATOMS: atom_id res chain seq x y z
N MET A 1 -8.83 52.81 40.83
CA MET A 1 -9.46 51.46 40.77
C MET A 1 -9.75 50.98 39.35
N SER A 2 -9.19 51.62 38.32
CA SER A 2 -9.50 51.27 36.89
C SER A 2 -8.42 50.49 36.17
N ASP A 3 -7.21 50.41 36.70
CA ASP A 3 -6.08 49.78 35.99
C ASP A 3 -5.99 48.22 36.16
N ASN A 4 -6.70 47.68 37.17
CA ASN A 4 -6.63 46.24 37.47
C ASN A 4 -7.62 45.40 36.65
N GLU A 5 -8.72 45.97 36.15
CA GLU A 5 -9.69 45.25 35.30
C GLU A 5 -9.21 45.10 33.88
N THR A 6 -8.48 46.08 33.34
CA THR A 6 -7.94 46.02 31.97
C THR A 6 -6.77 45.03 31.83
N ALA A 7 -5.92 44.90 32.85
CA ALA A 7 -4.85 43.89 32.88
C ALA A 7 -5.39 42.45 32.96
N SER A 8 -6.45 42.22 33.74
CA SER A 8 -7.08 40.90 33.90
C SER A 8 -7.77 40.44 32.58
N ALA A 9 -8.43 41.36 31.86
CA ALA A 9 -9.07 41.03 30.59
C ALA A 9 -8.02 40.74 29.46
N SER A 10 -6.88 41.42 29.51
CA SER A 10 -5.78 41.21 28.54
C SER A 10 -5.11 39.85 28.77
N SER A 11 -4.86 39.43 30.01
CA SER A 11 -4.21 38.12 30.28
C SER A 11 -5.11 36.93 30.00
N ALA A 12 -6.40 37.03 30.23
CA ALA A 12 -7.37 36.01 29.85
C ALA A 12 -7.42 35.84 28.34
N SER A 13 -7.31 36.94 27.59
CA SER A 13 -7.22 36.91 26.11
C SER A 13 -5.95 36.19 25.61
N VAL A 14 -4.77 36.47 26.20
CA VAL A 14 -3.48 35.82 25.82
C VAL A 14 -3.51 34.32 26.12
N GLY A 15 -4.02 33.91 27.26
CA GLY A 15 -4.17 32.48 27.59
C GLY A 15 -5.09 31.74 26.60
N GLN A 16 -6.21 32.37 26.23
CA GLN A 16 -7.12 31.78 25.23
C GLN A 16 -6.45 31.66 23.86
N LEU A 17 -5.70 32.66 23.42
CA LEU A 17 -4.93 32.59 22.15
C LEU A 17 -3.87 31.50 22.19
N LEU A 18 -3.21 31.30 23.35
CA LEU A 18 -2.25 30.21 23.51
C LEU A 18 -2.89 28.81 23.43
N LEU A 19 -4.08 28.64 24.02
CA LEU A 19 -4.84 27.38 23.88
C LEU A 19 -5.32 27.16 22.44
N GLN A 20 -5.69 28.22 21.73
CA GLN A 20 -6.01 28.12 20.30
C GLN A 20 -4.77 27.69 19.50
N LEU A 21 -3.60 28.27 19.80
CA LEU A 21 -2.33 27.87 19.19
C LEU A 21 -2.05 26.38 19.41
N GLN A 22 -2.22 25.91 20.66
CA GLN A 22 -2.09 24.50 20.99
C GLN A 22 -3.09 23.62 20.23
N GLY A 23 -4.33 24.11 20.06
CA GLY A 23 -5.35 23.41 19.27
C GLY A 23 -4.95 23.24 17.81
N LEU A 24 -4.43 24.31 17.16
CA LEU A 24 -3.93 24.28 15.79
C LEU A 24 -2.75 23.31 15.63
N ASP A 25 -1.81 23.35 16.57
CA ASP A 25 -0.66 22.45 16.58
C ASP A 25 -1.07 20.99 16.74
N THR A 26 -1.99 20.71 17.66
CA THR A 26 -2.52 19.36 17.85
C THR A 26 -3.26 18.85 16.62
N ALA A 27 -4.06 19.70 15.96
CA ALA A 27 -4.75 19.37 14.73
C ALA A 27 -3.76 19.09 13.57
N SER A 28 -2.67 19.87 13.50
CA SER A 28 -1.60 19.67 12.53
C SER A 28 -0.88 18.35 12.73
N ASP A 29 -0.51 18.02 13.97
CA ASP A 29 0.15 16.77 14.32
C ASP A 29 -0.76 15.56 14.01
N GLN A 30 -2.06 15.65 14.30
CA GLN A 30 -3.05 14.63 13.98
C GLN A 30 -3.23 14.46 12.46
N ALA A 31 -3.27 15.57 11.71
CA ALA A 31 -3.38 15.52 10.26
C ALA A 31 -2.14 14.88 9.62
N GLN A 32 -0.93 15.22 10.11
CA GLN A 32 0.33 14.60 9.65
C GLN A 32 0.38 13.11 9.99
N HIS A 33 -0.06 12.73 11.20
CA HIS A 33 -0.14 11.32 11.58
C HIS A 33 -1.12 10.55 10.67
N ARG A 34 -2.31 11.11 10.42
CA ARG A 34 -3.28 10.54 9.48
C ARG A 34 -2.68 10.38 8.09
N LYS A 35 -1.96 11.39 7.58
CA LYS A 35 -1.30 11.33 6.26
C LYS A 35 -0.29 10.19 6.15
N SER A 36 0.40 9.88 7.25
CA SER A 36 1.36 8.77 7.28
C SER A 36 0.72 7.38 7.38
N HIS A 37 -0.57 7.29 7.77
CA HIS A 37 -1.31 6.04 8.01
C HIS A 37 -2.64 6.04 7.25
N LEU A 38 -2.56 6.21 5.92
CA LEU A 38 -3.73 6.23 5.04
C LEU A 38 -4.11 4.79 4.62
N GLU A 39 -5.35 4.40 4.88
CA GLU A 39 -5.91 3.13 4.43
C GLU A 39 -5.95 3.05 2.88
N GLU A 40 -6.16 4.19 2.21
CA GLU A 40 -6.12 4.30 0.75
C GLU A 40 -4.75 3.91 0.18
N ARG A 41 -3.66 4.21 0.89
CA ARG A 41 -2.31 3.78 0.50
C ARG A 41 -2.13 2.27 0.63
N ASP A 42 -2.65 1.68 1.70
CA ASP A 42 -2.60 0.23 1.88
C ASP A 42 -3.47 -0.47 0.84
N HIS A 43 -4.63 0.11 0.51
CA HIS A 43 -5.50 -0.38 -0.56
C HIS A 43 -4.80 -0.32 -1.93
N LEU A 44 -4.19 0.82 -2.28
CA LEU A 44 -3.41 0.96 -3.52
C LEU A 44 -2.28 -0.08 -3.59
N ASN A 45 -1.55 -0.29 -2.50
CA ASN A 45 -0.49 -1.29 -2.43
C ASN A 45 -1.03 -2.72 -2.64
N ALA A 46 -2.20 -3.03 -2.09
CA ALA A 46 -2.85 -4.34 -2.29
C ALA A 46 -3.26 -4.54 -3.75
N VAL A 47 -3.89 -3.54 -4.38
CA VAL A 47 -4.27 -3.60 -5.79
C VAL A 47 -3.04 -3.68 -6.69
N ALA A 48 -1.97 -2.92 -6.41
CA ALA A 48 -0.72 -3.00 -7.16
C ALA A 48 -0.09 -4.40 -7.11
N LYS A 49 -0.10 -5.06 -5.96
CA LYS A 49 0.33 -6.45 -5.84
C LYS A 49 -0.53 -7.40 -6.69
N SER A 50 -1.84 -7.19 -6.72
CA SER A 50 -2.74 -8.00 -7.55
C SER A 50 -2.48 -7.82 -9.05
N VAL A 51 -2.14 -6.60 -9.49
CA VAL A 51 -1.74 -6.34 -10.89
C VAL A 51 -0.43 -7.04 -11.23
N VAL A 52 0.58 -6.94 -10.38
CA VAL A 52 1.88 -7.61 -10.59
C VAL A 52 1.71 -9.14 -10.66
N GLU A 53 0.90 -9.71 -9.78
CA GLU A 53 0.62 -11.15 -9.77
C GLU A 53 -0.14 -11.59 -11.03
N TRP A 54 -1.13 -10.79 -11.48
CA TRP A 54 -1.84 -11.01 -12.73
C TRP A 54 -0.89 -10.98 -13.93
N GLU A 55 -0.01 -9.98 -14.03
CA GLU A 55 0.98 -9.89 -15.11
C GLU A 55 1.95 -11.07 -15.10
N ARG A 56 2.42 -11.47 -13.93
CA ARG A 56 3.29 -12.63 -13.78
C ARG A 56 2.61 -13.90 -14.28
N ARG A 57 1.34 -14.12 -13.87
CA ARG A 57 0.60 -15.32 -14.27
C ARG A 57 0.30 -15.35 -15.76
N CYS A 58 -0.04 -14.21 -16.36
CA CYS A 58 -0.22 -14.11 -17.81
C CYS A 58 1.06 -14.52 -18.56
N LYS A 59 2.23 -14.00 -18.16
CA LYS A 59 3.51 -14.36 -18.78
C LYS A 59 3.86 -15.85 -18.60
N GLU A 60 3.58 -16.42 -17.45
CA GLU A 60 3.79 -17.86 -17.22
C GLU A 60 2.94 -18.72 -18.15
N LEU A 61 1.66 -18.37 -18.30
CA LEU A 61 0.74 -19.08 -19.19
C LEU A 61 1.15 -18.93 -20.67
N GLU A 62 1.53 -17.72 -21.09
CA GLU A 62 2.05 -17.47 -22.44
C GLU A 62 3.30 -18.31 -22.73
N ALA A 63 4.21 -18.43 -21.76
CA ALA A 63 5.38 -19.29 -21.89
C ALA A 63 5.04 -20.78 -21.92
N GLN A 64 4.05 -21.22 -21.12
CA GLN A 64 3.56 -22.60 -21.15
C GLN A 64 2.93 -22.97 -22.49
N ILE A 65 2.09 -22.09 -23.04
CA ILE A 65 1.47 -22.25 -24.36
C ILE A 65 2.56 -22.40 -25.43
N ALA A 66 3.51 -21.45 -25.49
CA ALA A 66 4.59 -21.49 -26.46
C ALA A 66 5.47 -22.75 -26.36
N SER A 67 5.72 -23.22 -25.14
CA SER A 67 6.46 -24.47 -24.91
C SER A 67 5.67 -25.70 -25.37
N ALA A 68 4.36 -25.74 -25.08
CA ALA A 68 3.50 -26.85 -25.53
C ALA A 68 3.40 -26.89 -27.06
N GLU A 69 3.22 -25.74 -27.73
CA GLU A 69 3.20 -25.62 -29.19
C GLU A 69 4.49 -26.16 -29.81
N GLN A 70 5.65 -25.83 -29.25
CA GLN A 70 6.94 -26.33 -29.75
C GLN A 70 7.05 -27.86 -29.59
N LEU A 71 6.59 -28.40 -28.46
CA LEU A 71 6.64 -29.85 -28.23
C LEU A 71 5.68 -30.61 -29.16
N VAL A 72 4.47 -30.08 -29.36
CA VAL A 72 3.51 -30.65 -30.32
C VAL A 72 4.08 -30.66 -31.73
N ALA A 73 4.62 -29.52 -32.20
CA ALA A 73 5.22 -29.41 -33.54
C ALA A 73 6.41 -30.38 -33.70
N ALA A 74 7.25 -30.55 -32.68
CA ALA A 74 8.36 -31.49 -32.72
C ALA A 74 7.87 -32.96 -32.78
N ALA A 75 6.83 -33.29 -32.02
CA ALA A 75 6.22 -34.63 -32.01
C ALA A 75 5.58 -34.93 -33.39
N GLU A 76 4.87 -33.97 -33.99
CA GLU A 76 4.28 -34.08 -35.32
C GLU A 76 5.36 -34.33 -36.38
N GLN A 77 6.44 -33.55 -36.35
CA GLN A 77 7.56 -33.74 -37.27
C GLN A 77 8.18 -35.14 -37.15
N GLN A 78 8.41 -35.60 -35.91
CA GLN A 78 8.96 -36.95 -35.68
C GLN A 78 7.98 -38.06 -36.12
N SER A 79 6.67 -37.87 -35.88
CA SER A 79 5.63 -38.79 -36.34
C SER A 79 5.58 -38.87 -37.86
N GLU A 80 5.75 -37.76 -38.57
CA GLU A 80 5.88 -37.74 -40.05
C GLU A 80 7.12 -38.49 -40.54
N GLU A 81 8.29 -38.27 -39.92
CA GLU A 81 9.55 -38.97 -40.26
C GLU A 81 9.43 -40.49 -40.05
N ILE A 82 8.84 -40.91 -38.94
CA ILE A 82 8.54 -42.31 -38.66
C ILE A 82 7.58 -42.87 -39.70
N GLY A 83 6.52 -42.14 -40.04
CA GLY A 83 5.55 -42.54 -41.07
C GLY A 83 6.22 -42.74 -42.42
N ALA A 84 7.12 -41.84 -42.83
CA ALA A 84 7.89 -41.95 -44.08
C ALA A 84 8.84 -43.17 -44.09
N LYS A 85 9.50 -43.47 -42.94
CA LYS A 85 10.35 -44.65 -42.79
C LYS A 85 9.53 -45.94 -42.90
N ARG A 86 8.38 -45.99 -42.18
CA ARG A 86 7.44 -47.12 -42.21
C ARG A 86 6.97 -47.41 -43.66
N VAL A 87 6.58 -46.41 -44.43
CA VAL A 87 6.18 -46.58 -45.85
C VAL A 87 7.30 -47.22 -46.66
N ARG A 88 8.55 -46.77 -46.49
CA ARG A 88 9.71 -47.36 -47.20
C ARG A 88 9.92 -48.82 -46.83
N LEU A 89 9.80 -49.19 -45.57
CA LEU A 89 9.93 -50.59 -45.12
C LEU A 89 8.79 -51.45 -45.65
N GLN A 90 7.58 -50.93 -45.72
CA GLN A 90 6.45 -51.62 -46.34
C GLN A 90 6.64 -51.87 -47.84
N GLU A 91 7.23 -50.94 -48.56
CA GLU A 91 7.57 -51.16 -49.97
C GLU A 91 8.69 -52.19 -50.15
N GLN A 92 9.72 -52.16 -49.25
CA GLN A 92 10.76 -53.22 -49.27
C GLN A 92 10.18 -54.61 -48.95
N MET A 93 9.26 -54.70 -47.99
CA MET A 93 8.63 -55.96 -47.64
C MET A 93 7.88 -56.63 -48.81
N LYS A 94 7.37 -55.85 -49.78
CA LYS A 94 6.70 -56.39 -50.99
C LYS A 94 7.66 -57.12 -51.94
N THR A 95 8.95 -56.84 -51.88
CA THR A 95 9.97 -57.39 -52.76
C THR A 95 10.84 -58.49 -52.16
N VAL A 96 10.74 -58.70 -50.81
CA VAL A 96 11.52 -59.67 -50.09
C VAL A 96 10.96 -61.09 -50.28
N ILE A 97 11.86 -62.03 -50.58
CA ILE A 97 11.52 -63.45 -50.79
C ILE A 97 11.95 -64.28 -49.59
N ALA A 98 12.98 -63.84 -48.84
CA ALA A 98 13.50 -64.60 -47.70
C ALA A 98 12.63 -64.45 -46.45
N PRO A 99 12.10 -65.54 -45.85
CA PRO A 99 11.18 -65.42 -44.70
C PRO A 99 11.78 -64.67 -43.48
N ARG A 100 13.05 -64.93 -43.16
CA ARG A 100 13.73 -64.24 -42.03
C ARG A 100 13.88 -62.75 -42.20
N GLU A 101 14.06 -62.29 -43.42
CA GLU A 101 14.16 -60.85 -43.75
C GLU A 101 12.78 -60.18 -43.66
N ALA A 102 11.73 -60.86 -44.14
CA ALA A 102 10.36 -60.41 -43.97
C ALA A 102 9.96 -60.27 -42.52
N GLU A 103 10.31 -61.24 -41.67
CA GLU A 103 10.08 -61.19 -40.22
C GLU A 103 10.80 -60.01 -39.56
N ALA A 104 12.06 -59.70 -39.94
CA ALA A 104 12.85 -58.60 -39.44
C ALA A 104 12.22 -57.24 -39.82
N LEU A 105 11.80 -57.09 -41.12
CA LEU A 105 11.12 -55.87 -41.57
C LEU A 105 9.76 -55.69 -40.88
N GLN A 106 9.02 -56.75 -40.66
CA GLN A 106 7.75 -56.70 -39.92
C GLN A 106 7.96 -56.21 -38.49
N HIS A 107 8.95 -56.74 -37.78
CA HIS A 107 9.27 -56.31 -36.40
C HIS A 107 9.72 -54.83 -36.34
N GLU A 108 10.50 -54.36 -37.35
CA GLU A 108 10.89 -52.93 -37.46
C GLU A 108 9.66 -52.03 -37.70
N ILE A 109 8.71 -52.46 -38.53
CA ILE A 109 7.46 -51.72 -38.78
C ILE A 109 6.65 -51.62 -37.47
N GLU A 110 6.50 -52.73 -36.73
CA GLU A 110 5.80 -52.77 -35.44
C GLU A 110 6.43 -51.82 -34.42
N THR A 111 7.76 -51.83 -34.33
CA THR A 111 8.50 -50.91 -33.45
C THR A 111 8.26 -49.42 -33.84
N LEU A 112 8.20 -49.11 -35.11
CA LEU A 112 7.91 -47.73 -35.59
C LEU A 112 6.45 -47.34 -35.28
N ASP A 113 5.51 -48.27 -35.43
CA ASP A 113 4.11 -48.03 -35.05
C ASP A 113 3.94 -47.76 -33.55
N GLU A 114 4.65 -48.50 -32.70
CA GLU A 114 4.68 -48.26 -31.24
C GLU A 114 5.29 -46.87 -30.90
N GLN A 115 6.44 -46.54 -31.51
CA GLN A 115 7.07 -45.25 -31.35
C GLN A 115 6.16 -44.07 -31.74
N ARG A 116 5.47 -44.21 -32.87
CA ARG A 116 4.52 -43.23 -33.36
C ARG A 116 3.34 -43.06 -32.38
N SER A 117 2.78 -44.18 -31.94
CA SER A 117 1.67 -44.15 -30.95
C SER A 117 2.08 -43.40 -29.68
N THR A 118 3.28 -43.64 -29.18
CA THR A 118 3.79 -42.95 -27.98
C THR A 118 3.93 -41.45 -28.25
N LEU A 119 4.48 -41.02 -29.39
CA LEU A 119 4.59 -39.59 -29.75
C LEU A 119 3.22 -38.92 -29.88
N ASP A 120 2.27 -39.63 -30.53
CA ASP A 120 0.92 -39.11 -30.72
C ASP A 120 0.20 -38.95 -29.35
N GLU A 121 0.41 -39.89 -28.39
CA GLU A 121 -0.10 -39.77 -27.02
C GLU A 121 0.54 -38.59 -26.25
N GLU A 122 1.87 -38.44 -26.36
CA GLU A 122 2.58 -37.30 -25.73
C GLU A 122 2.12 -35.96 -26.32
N ALA A 123 1.91 -35.89 -27.64
CA ALA A 123 1.40 -34.70 -28.33
C ALA A 123 -0.02 -34.35 -27.81
N LEU A 124 -0.91 -35.33 -27.68
CA LEU A 124 -2.26 -35.11 -27.12
C LEU A 124 -2.23 -34.55 -25.72
N VAL A 125 -1.37 -35.06 -24.85
CA VAL A 125 -1.22 -34.51 -23.48
C VAL A 125 -0.77 -33.06 -23.53
N LYS A 126 0.17 -32.70 -24.42
CA LYS A 126 0.63 -31.31 -24.55
C LYS A 126 -0.43 -30.38 -25.16
N MET A 127 -1.26 -30.88 -26.05
CA MET A 127 -2.41 -30.12 -26.59
C MET A 127 -3.46 -29.86 -25.51
N ASP A 128 -3.72 -30.81 -24.61
CA ASP A 128 -4.63 -30.61 -23.46
C ASP A 128 -4.07 -29.59 -22.47
N GLU A 129 -2.76 -29.64 -22.16
CA GLU A 129 -2.07 -28.65 -21.34
C GLU A 129 -2.16 -27.25 -21.96
N GLN A 130 -1.91 -27.12 -23.27
CA GLN A 130 -2.04 -25.88 -24.04
C GLN A 130 -3.46 -25.32 -23.95
N SER A 131 -4.46 -26.13 -24.26
CA SER A 131 -5.88 -25.71 -24.24
C SER A 131 -6.30 -25.21 -22.84
N SER A 132 -5.85 -25.92 -21.79
CA SER A 132 -6.11 -25.50 -20.42
C SER A 132 -5.46 -24.16 -20.08
N ALA A 133 -4.20 -23.96 -20.49
CA ALA A 133 -3.47 -22.71 -20.27
C ALA A 133 -4.09 -21.54 -21.07
N GLU A 134 -4.54 -21.78 -22.30
CA GLU A 134 -5.25 -20.78 -23.14
C GLU A 134 -6.57 -20.34 -22.50
N ALA A 135 -7.35 -21.29 -21.97
CA ALA A 135 -8.60 -21.02 -21.28
C ALA A 135 -8.38 -20.15 -20.02
N GLU A 136 -7.35 -20.47 -19.22
CA GLU A 136 -6.98 -19.70 -18.05
C GLU A 136 -6.50 -18.30 -18.44
N LEU A 137 -5.62 -18.20 -19.45
CA LEU A 137 -5.12 -16.90 -19.96
C LEU A 137 -6.27 -16.02 -20.46
N SER A 138 -7.21 -16.59 -21.19
CA SER A 138 -8.41 -15.88 -21.65
C SER A 138 -9.23 -15.35 -20.48
N SER A 139 -9.44 -16.17 -19.46
CA SER A 139 -10.14 -15.73 -18.22
C SER A 139 -9.41 -14.58 -17.52
N LEU A 140 -8.09 -14.64 -17.43
CA LEU A 140 -7.27 -13.56 -16.84
C LEU A 140 -7.34 -12.28 -17.68
N LYS A 141 -7.26 -12.39 -19.01
CA LYS A 141 -7.37 -11.23 -19.92
C LYS A 141 -8.74 -10.55 -19.84
N ASN A 142 -9.81 -11.29 -19.62
CA ASN A 142 -11.15 -10.74 -19.41
C ASN A 142 -11.27 -9.89 -18.13
N ARG A 143 -10.40 -10.12 -17.14
CA ARG A 143 -10.34 -9.35 -15.88
C ARG A 143 -9.42 -8.14 -15.94
N GLU A 144 -8.68 -7.96 -17.03
CA GLU A 144 -7.69 -6.88 -17.17
C GLU A 144 -8.29 -5.49 -17.00
N ALA A 145 -9.43 -5.24 -17.69
CA ALA A 145 -10.10 -3.95 -17.63
C ALA A 145 -10.56 -3.58 -16.22
N ASP A 146 -11.10 -4.56 -15.49
CA ASP A 146 -11.55 -4.35 -14.11
C ASP A 146 -10.37 -4.09 -13.16
N LEU A 147 -9.27 -4.83 -13.31
CA LEU A 147 -8.05 -4.65 -12.53
C LEU A 147 -7.42 -3.27 -12.76
N ARG A 148 -7.36 -2.83 -14.01
CA ARG A 148 -6.87 -1.49 -14.37
C ARG A 148 -7.78 -0.39 -13.83
N ALA A 149 -9.09 -0.59 -13.90
CA ALA A 149 -10.06 0.35 -13.34
C ALA A 149 -9.91 0.46 -11.81
N GLN A 150 -9.74 -0.66 -11.11
CA GLN A 150 -9.48 -0.69 -9.66
C GLN A 150 -8.17 0.04 -9.30
N ALA A 151 -7.08 -0.19 -10.06
CA ALA A 151 -5.81 0.48 -9.83
C ALA A 151 -5.91 2.01 -10.05
N SER A 152 -6.61 2.43 -11.10
CA SER A 152 -6.87 3.85 -11.36
C SER A 152 -7.71 4.49 -10.27
N ALA A 153 -8.79 3.82 -9.84
CA ALA A 153 -9.66 4.30 -8.77
C ALA A 153 -8.91 4.42 -7.43
N ALA A 154 -8.10 3.42 -7.07
CA ALA A 154 -7.29 3.45 -5.85
C ALA A 154 -6.24 4.59 -5.88
N THR A 155 -5.62 4.83 -7.03
CA THR A 155 -4.67 5.94 -7.22
C THR A 155 -5.36 7.29 -7.07
N THR A 156 -6.53 7.46 -7.66
CA THR A 156 -7.32 8.69 -7.57
C THR A 156 -7.78 8.94 -6.13
N ALA A 157 -8.30 7.91 -5.46
CA ALA A 157 -8.75 8.03 -4.07
C ALA A 157 -7.62 8.45 -3.12
N LEU A 158 -6.43 7.86 -3.26
CA LEU A 158 -5.26 8.26 -2.47
C LEU A 158 -4.88 9.71 -2.75
N ALA A 159 -4.82 10.13 -4.02
CA ALA A 159 -4.46 11.49 -4.39
C ALA A 159 -5.47 12.53 -3.86
N GLU A 160 -6.77 12.23 -3.87
CA GLU A 160 -7.82 13.11 -3.34
C GLU A 160 -7.70 13.27 -1.82
N VAL A 161 -7.48 12.18 -1.10
CA VAL A 161 -7.31 12.23 0.37
C VAL A 161 -6.03 12.97 0.76
N GLU A 162 -4.91 12.71 0.09
CA GLU A 162 -3.65 13.43 0.32
C GLU A 162 -3.80 14.92 0.02
N ALA A 163 -4.44 15.30 -1.09
CA ALA A 163 -4.69 16.69 -1.45
C ALA A 163 -5.58 17.41 -0.42
N SER A 164 -6.60 16.73 0.09
CA SER A 164 -7.48 17.25 1.14
C SER A 164 -6.74 17.50 2.44
N ILE A 165 -5.90 16.55 2.88
CA ILE A 165 -5.09 16.71 4.10
C ILE A 165 -4.07 17.85 3.91
N ASP A 166 -3.42 17.94 2.75
CA ASP A 166 -2.44 18.99 2.46
C ASP A 166 -3.08 20.39 2.40
N ALA A 167 -4.32 20.49 1.91
CA ALA A 167 -5.08 21.74 1.98
C ALA A 167 -5.37 22.12 3.43
N GLY A 168 -5.85 21.21 4.25
CA GLY A 168 -6.09 21.45 5.68
C GLY A 168 -4.81 21.83 6.44
N LEU A 169 -3.68 21.17 6.17
CA LEU A 169 -2.40 21.52 6.79
C LEU A 169 -1.94 22.94 6.42
N ARG A 170 -2.18 23.38 5.18
CA ARG A 170 -1.87 24.77 4.76
C ARG A 170 -2.74 25.79 5.49
N GLU A 171 -4.03 25.52 5.66
CA GLU A 171 -4.94 26.37 6.41
C GLU A 171 -4.55 26.46 7.89
N LEU A 172 -4.21 25.32 8.51
CA LEU A 172 -3.71 25.28 9.88
C LEU A 172 -2.42 26.08 10.04
N ALA A 173 -1.46 25.92 9.11
CA ALA A 173 -0.21 26.69 9.12
C ALA A 173 -0.45 28.19 9.00
N SER A 174 -1.32 28.64 8.08
CA SER A 174 -1.68 30.05 7.92
C SER A 174 -2.35 30.62 9.18
N SER A 175 -3.29 29.87 9.76
CA SER A 175 -3.96 30.27 11.01
C SER A 175 -2.97 30.36 12.16
N ARG A 176 -2.02 29.43 12.23
CA ARG A 176 -0.94 29.41 13.22
C ARG A 176 -0.05 30.64 13.10
N GLU A 177 0.38 31.02 11.89
CA GLU A 177 1.21 32.20 11.65
C GLU A 177 0.50 33.49 12.11
N GLN A 178 -0.78 33.64 11.76
CA GLN A 178 -1.60 34.76 12.17
C GLN A 178 -1.71 34.87 13.69
N LEU A 179 -1.92 33.72 14.34
CA LEU A 179 -2.06 33.65 15.79
C LEU A 179 -0.75 34.00 16.50
N ILE A 180 0.38 33.47 16.02
CA ILE A 180 1.72 33.78 16.54
C ILE A 180 2.01 35.29 16.42
N ALA A 181 1.63 35.90 15.33
CA ALA A 181 1.83 37.34 15.12
C ALA A 181 1.06 38.22 16.14
N SER A 182 0.01 37.69 16.74
CA SER A 182 -0.80 38.36 17.78
C SER A 182 -0.32 38.09 19.20
N LEU A 183 0.65 37.20 19.41
CA LEU A 183 1.18 36.81 20.71
C LEU A 183 2.54 37.51 21.00
N PRO A 184 2.87 37.79 22.28
CA PRO A 184 4.19 38.24 22.67
C PRO A 184 5.29 37.26 22.25
N SER A 185 6.36 37.74 21.63
CA SER A 185 7.45 36.90 21.10
C SER A 185 8.13 36.04 22.17
N ALA A 186 8.29 36.56 23.38
CA ALA A 186 8.85 35.83 24.52
C ALA A 186 7.98 34.64 24.92
N LEU A 187 6.65 34.79 24.87
CA LEU A 187 5.70 33.73 25.18
C LEU A 187 5.72 32.66 24.08
N VAL A 188 5.75 33.06 22.82
CA VAL A 188 5.86 32.12 21.70
C VAL A 188 7.15 31.30 21.81
N HIS A 189 8.27 31.94 22.11
CA HIS A 189 9.55 31.23 22.28
C HIS A 189 9.48 30.18 23.42
N ARG A 190 8.89 30.55 24.55
CA ARG A 190 8.68 29.63 25.70
C ARG A 190 7.74 28.47 25.30
N TYR A 191 6.66 28.77 24.61
CA TYR A 191 5.71 27.79 24.11
C TYR A 191 6.41 26.77 23.19
N GLU A 192 7.21 27.22 22.20
CA GLU A 192 7.93 26.34 21.28
C GLU A 192 8.95 25.46 22.02
N GLN A 193 9.62 25.98 23.05
CA GLN A 193 10.55 25.17 23.86
C GLN A 193 9.85 24.04 24.61
N VAL A 194 8.66 24.31 25.17
CA VAL A 194 7.87 23.29 25.88
C VAL A 194 7.29 22.31 24.88
N ARG A 195 6.77 22.80 23.72
CA ARG A 195 6.24 21.95 22.66
C ARG A 195 7.27 20.97 22.09
N ALA A 196 8.48 21.43 21.85
CA ALA A 196 9.56 20.58 21.35
C ALA A 196 9.90 19.40 22.30
N LYS A 197 9.68 19.58 23.60
CA LYS A 197 9.97 18.54 24.60
C LYS A 197 8.79 17.63 24.90
N LEU A 198 7.57 18.17 24.92
CA LEU A 198 6.39 17.50 25.46
C LEU A 198 5.28 17.25 24.41
N GLY A 199 5.42 17.79 23.21
CA GLY A 199 4.40 17.75 22.16
C GLY A 199 3.23 18.72 22.42
N VAL A 200 2.65 18.68 23.60
CA VAL A 200 1.61 19.62 24.09
C VAL A 200 2.26 20.60 25.05
N ALA A 201 2.21 21.91 24.73
CA ALA A 201 2.88 22.95 25.51
C ALA A 201 1.96 23.69 26.47
N ALA A 202 0.70 23.90 26.13
CA ALA A 202 -0.26 24.64 26.93
C ALA A 202 -1.45 23.74 27.30
N ALA A 203 -1.96 23.95 28.50
CA ALA A 203 -3.12 23.24 29.02
C ALA A 203 -3.98 24.14 29.93
N MET A 204 -5.28 23.87 29.97
CA MET A 204 -6.20 24.53 30.91
C MET A 204 -5.99 23.95 32.31
N LEU A 205 -6.09 24.81 33.32
CA LEU A 205 -6.27 24.41 34.69
C LEU A 205 -7.76 24.45 35.06
N THR A 206 -8.37 23.27 35.20
CA THR A 206 -9.79 23.16 35.58
C THR A 206 -9.90 22.73 37.04
N GLY A 207 -10.31 23.67 37.90
CA GLY A 207 -10.31 23.44 39.35
C GLY A 207 -8.90 23.27 39.91
N SER A 208 -8.53 22.04 40.30
CA SER A 208 -7.18 21.64 40.70
C SER A 208 -6.46 20.82 39.62
N LYS A 209 -7.13 20.47 38.53
CA LYS A 209 -6.63 19.50 37.53
C LYS A 209 -5.97 20.19 36.36
N CYS A 210 -4.76 19.77 36.02
CA CYS A 210 -4.10 20.12 34.79
C CYS A 210 -4.61 19.23 33.65
N GLU A 211 -5.28 19.82 32.64
CA GLU A 211 -5.82 19.07 31.47
C GLU A 211 -4.73 18.51 30.55
N GLY A 212 -3.48 18.91 30.76
CA GLY A 212 -2.35 18.41 29.93
C GLY A 212 -1.70 17.13 30.46
N CYS A 213 -1.61 16.94 31.79
CA CYS A 213 -1.08 15.72 32.40
C CYS A 213 -2.12 14.94 33.22
N HIS A 214 -3.31 15.51 33.34
CA HIS A 214 -4.47 14.94 34.06
C HIS A 214 -4.23 14.68 35.56
N LEU A 215 -3.18 15.27 36.15
CA LEU A 215 -2.90 15.20 37.59
C LEU A 215 -3.54 16.38 38.32
N ASP A 216 -3.97 16.13 39.56
CA ASP A 216 -4.45 17.15 40.45
C ASP A 216 -3.26 17.84 41.15
N LEU A 217 -3.29 19.16 41.17
CA LEU A 217 -2.40 19.98 41.94
C LEU A 217 -2.86 20.06 43.39
N SER A 218 -1.94 20.09 44.33
CA SER A 218 -2.24 20.34 45.71
C SER A 218 -2.85 21.75 45.92
N PRO A 219 -3.60 21.99 46.97
CA PRO A 219 -4.15 23.32 47.24
C PRO A 219 -3.10 24.44 47.27
N ALA A 220 -1.88 24.15 47.75
CA ALA A 220 -0.78 25.11 47.79
C ALA A 220 -0.28 25.44 46.36
N GLU A 221 -0.13 24.42 45.49
CA GLU A 221 0.27 24.59 44.07
C GLU A 221 -0.82 25.35 43.28
N VAL A 222 -2.10 25.04 43.49
CA VAL A 222 -3.21 25.80 42.87
C VAL A 222 -3.17 27.26 43.30
N ASP A 223 -2.93 27.55 44.60
CA ASP A 223 -2.82 28.90 45.10
C ASP A 223 -1.60 29.64 44.52
N GLU A 224 -0.48 28.96 44.34
CA GLU A 224 0.71 29.52 43.66
C GLU A 224 0.41 29.88 42.22
N VAL A 225 -0.17 28.94 41.45
CA VAL A 225 -0.59 29.17 40.07
C VAL A 225 -1.56 30.34 39.96
N ARG A 226 -2.52 30.47 40.90
CA ARG A 226 -3.51 31.57 40.93
C ARG A 226 -2.93 32.91 41.33
N ARG A 227 -1.85 32.95 42.14
CA ARG A 227 -1.17 34.19 42.55
C ARG A 227 -0.17 34.71 41.55
N ALA A 228 0.19 33.90 40.56
CA ALA A 228 1.08 34.36 39.48
C ALA A 228 0.52 35.64 38.83
N PRO A 229 1.38 36.59 38.41
CA PRO A 229 0.95 37.81 37.75
C PRO A 229 -0.03 37.52 36.59
N ALA A 230 -0.98 38.44 36.36
CA ALA A 230 -2.05 38.21 35.40
C ALA A 230 -1.53 38.12 33.93
N ASP A 231 -0.38 38.69 33.67
CA ASP A 231 0.34 38.71 32.39
C ASP A 231 1.31 37.54 32.24
N GLU A 232 1.48 36.72 33.29
CA GLU A 232 2.37 35.57 33.29
C GLU A 232 1.58 34.26 33.32
N LEU A 233 1.90 33.35 32.37
CA LEU A 233 1.34 31.99 32.36
C LEU A 233 2.29 31.06 33.11
N PRO A 234 1.88 30.60 34.32
CA PRO A 234 2.72 29.72 35.13
C PRO A 234 2.89 28.33 34.50
N ASP A 235 3.99 27.66 34.83
CA ASP A 235 4.20 26.27 34.48
C ASP A 235 3.43 25.34 35.44
N CYS A 236 2.93 24.23 34.92
CA CYS A 236 2.43 23.14 35.74
C CYS A 236 3.57 22.55 36.59
N PRO A 237 3.51 22.54 37.91
CA PRO A 237 4.59 21.99 38.74
C PRO A 237 4.80 20.49 38.54
N GLN A 238 3.79 19.77 38.01
CA GLN A 238 3.85 18.34 37.79
C GLN A 238 4.45 17.97 36.43
N CYS A 239 4.22 18.78 35.37
CA CYS A 239 4.60 18.38 34.00
C CYS A 239 5.30 19.48 33.18
N GLY A 240 5.40 20.71 33.70
CA GLY A 240 6.09 21.82 33.04
C GLY A 240 5.37 22.44 31.81
N ARG A 241 4.08 22.11 31.61
CA ARG A 241 3.25 22.76 30.59
C ARG A 241 2.77 24.10 31.07
N LEU A 242 2.61 25.05 30.15
CA LEU A 242 2.04 26.37 30.42
C LEU A 242 0.57 26.21 30.82
N LEU A 243 0.20 26.71 32.02
CA LEU A 243 -1.17 26.64 32.53
C LEU A 243 -1.94 27.92 32.20
N VAL A 244 -3.08 27.72 31.54
CA VAL A 244 -4.10 28.76 31.34
C VAL A 244 -5.18 28.60 32.42
N ARG A 245 -5.54 29.72 33.06
CA ARG A 245 -6.48 29.79 34.19
C ARG A 245 -7.84 30.27 33.74
#